data_2c60266cd946a5bb359f6e43d7dc943d
#
_entry.id   2c60266cd946a5bb359f6e43d7dc943d
#
_cell.length_a   1.000
_cell.length_b   1.000
_cell.length_c   1.000
_cell.angle_alpha   90.00
_cell.angle_beta   90.00
_cell.angle_gamma   90.00
#
_symmetry.space_group_name_H-M   'P 1'
#
loop_
_entity.id
_entity.type
_entity.pdbx_description
1 polymer ?
#
loop_
_entity_poly.entity_id
_entity_poly.type
_entity_poly.pdbx_seq_one_letter_code
_entity_poly.pdbx_strand_id
1 'polypeptide(L)'
;DILSEVCPLAEEWELLRELSYLEVRDDVLWRPFFTLSNGEQTKVLLAALFLNDGHFLLIDEPTNHLDMKARETVSAYLKRKKGFILVSHDRCFLDGCVDHILSINRSNIEVQSGNFSTWFTNFQRQQEFELAQNVKLKKSIDNLQKAAQRTSVWSDRIEASKYGNGPVDRGYIGHKSAKMMKRSKSIEVRQQRAIEEKSGLLKNLETVEDLKIAPLLYFSDTLVTFSDVVPIFDGKDVCQPISFTVKRGERIALDGKNGSGKTSILKLLIGQQIEHRGTVTIGSGMILSYVPQDTSMLNGSLSEFAEANRIDESLFKAILREMDFSRIQFEKKMEDFSAGQKKKVLIAKSLCEQAHLYVWDEPLNYIDIYSRMQIENLIREFSPTMIFVEHDLAFRNNMATKSIRLATE
;
A
#
# COMPACT_ATOMS: atom_id res chain seq x y z
N ASP A 1 -19.55 -30.34 -14.45
CA ASP A 1 -19.69 -29.64 -13.17
C ASP A 1 -18.27 -29.32 -12.64
N ILE A 2 -17.99 -28.05 -12.29
CA ILE A 2 -16.67 -27.59 -11.86
C ILE A 2 -16.13 -28.43 -10.69
N LEU A 3 -17.00 -28.84 -9.78
CA LEU A 3 -16.59 -29.64 -8.63
C LEU A 3 -16.10 -31.04 -9.02
N SER A 4 -16.77 -31.70 -9.98
CA SER A 4 -16.32 -32.98 -10.50
C SER A 4 -15.01 -32.90 -11.32
N GLU A 5 -14.64 -31.71 -11.80
CA GLU A 5 -13.34 -31.50 -12.44
C GLU A 5 -12.24 -31.26 -11.42
N VAL A 6 -12.53 -30.50 -10.35
CA VAL A 6 -11.54 -30.13 -9.32
C VAL A 6 -11.29 -31.27 -8.34
N CYS A 7 -12.32 -31.99 -7.91
CA CYS A 7 -12.20 -33.12 -6.95
C CYS A 7 -12.98 -34.34 -7.41
N PRO A 8 -12.53 -35.03 -8.48
CA PRO A 8 -13.28 -36.10 -9.12
C PRO A 8 -13.46 -37.37 -8.26
N LEU A 9 -12.66 -37.53 -7.23
CA LEU A 9 -12.69 -38.70 -6.33
C LEU A 9 -13.39 -38.40 -4.99
N ALA A 10 -13.78 -37.16 -4.74
CA ALA A 10 -14.41 -36.79 -3.48
C ALA A 10 -15.87 -37.24 -3.43
N GLU A 11 -16.27 -37.80 -2.31
CA GLU A 11 -17.68 -38.14 -2.05
C GLU A 11 -18.47 -36.88 -1.60
N GLU A 12 -19.76 -36.84 -1.91
CA GLU A 12 -20.62 -35.69 -1.59
C GLU A 12 -20.59 -35.32 -0.10
N TRP A 13 -20.58 -36.32 0.79
CA TRP A 13 -20.51 -36.08 2.23
C TRP A 13 -19.22 -35.41 2.69
N GLU A 14 -18.10 -35.67 2.00
CA GLU A 14 -16.82 -35.03 2.29
C GLU A 14 -16.87 -33.54 1.94
N LEU A 15 -17.45 -33.23 0.78
CA LEU A 15 -17.64 -31.85 0.34
C LEU A 15 -18.59 -31.09 1.28
N LEU A 16 -19.72 -31.71 1.68
CA LEU A 16 -20.62 -31.13 2.66
C LEU A 16 -19.95 -30.86 4.00
N ARG A 17 -19.09 -31.76 4.46
CA ARG A 17 -18.28 -31.54 5.67
C ARG A 17 -17.36 -30.33 5.56
N GLU A 18 -16.62 -30.21 4.46
CA GLU A 18 -15.70 -29.07 4.24
C GLU A 18 -16.50 -27.76 4.11
N LEU A 19 -17.63 -27.76 3.41
CA LEU A 19 -18.52 -26.59 3.29
C LEU A 19 -19.09 -26.17 4.64
N SER A 20 -19.42 -27.11 5.50
CA SER A 20 -19.88 -26.84 6.87
C SER A 20 -18.81 -26.08 7.69
N TYR A 21 -17.52 -26.42 7.55
CA TYR A 21 -16.43 -25.69 8.20
C TYR A 21 -16.26 -24.26 7.65
N LEU A 22 -16.68 -24.01 6.41
CA LEU A 22 -16.67 -22.71 5.76
C LEU A 22 -17.96 -21.91 5.95
N GLU A 23 -18.91 -22.40 6.77
CA GLU A 23 -20.24 -21.80 6.99
C GLU A 23 -20.99 -21.54 5.67
N VAL A 24 -20.92 -22.49 4.74
CA VAL A 24 -21.67 -22.46 3.48
C VAL A 24 -22.85 -23.43 3.59
N ARG A 25 -24.01 -22.99 3.09
CA ARG A 25 -25.23 -23.82 3.12
C ARG A 25 -25.17 -24.92 2.07
N ASP A 26 -25.81 -26.05 2.35
CA ASP A 26 -25.80 -27.24 1.50
C ASP A 26 -26.47 -27.01 0.13
N ASP A 27 -27.40 -26.04 0.05
CA ASP A 27 -28.08 -25.69 -1.20
C ASP A 27 -27.17 -25.23 -2.32
N VAL A 28 -25.97 -24.79 -1.99
CA VAL A 28 -24.92 -24.31 -2.95
C VAL A 28 -24.53 -25.43 -3.92
N LEU A 29 -24.57 -26.70 -3.50
CA LEU A 29 -24.18 -27.84 -4.34
C LEU A 29 -25.17 -28.09 -5.48
N TRP A 30 -26.42 -27.69 -5.30
CA TRP A 30 -27.51 -27.89 -6.26
C TRP A 30 -27.74 -26.66 -7.17
N ARG A 31 -27.03 -25.58 -6.94
CA ARG A 31 -27.12 -24.36 -7.71
C ARG A 31 -26.01 -24.30 -8.77
N PRO A 32 -26.27 -23.80 -9.99
CA PRO A 32 -25.23 -23.54 -10.96
C PRO A 32 -24.15 -22.60 -10.37
N PHE A 33 -22.87 -22.97 -10.50
CA PHE A 33 -21.74 -22.25 -9.89
C PHE A 33 -21.72 -20.74 -10.19
N PHE A 34 -22.10 -20.36 -11.41
CA PHE A 34 -22.16 -18.94 -11.82
C PHE A 34 -23.26 -18.12 -11.13
N THR A 35 -24.23 -18.79 -10.46
CA THR A 35 -25.30 -18.13 -9.70
C THR A 35 -24.90 -17.88 -8.25
N LEU A 36 -23.78 -18.42 -7.81
CA LEU A 36 -23.24 -18.22 -6.48
C LEU A 36 -22.59 -16.83 -6.37
N SER A 37 -22.66 -16.22 -5.19
CA SER A 37 -21.88 -15.02 -4.92
C SER A 37 -20.38 -15.32 -5.01
N ASN A 38 -19.56 -14.32 -5.34
CA ASN A 38 -18.11 -14.50 -5.44
C ASN A 38 -17.51 -15.08 -4.15
N GLY A 39 -18.02 -14.70 -2.98
CA GLY A 39 -17.61 -15.26 -1.70
C GLY A 39 -17.98 -16.73 -1.51
N GLU A 40 -19.17 -17.14 -1.95
CA GLU A 40 -19.58 -18.55 -1.96
C GLU A 40 -18.73 -19.36 -2.95
N GLN A 41 -18.48 -18.83 -4.15
CA GLN A 41 -17.62 -19.47 -5.14
C GLN A 41 -16.21 -19.73 -4.58
N THR A 42 -15.60 -18.74 -3.93
CA THR A 42 -14.29 -18.88 -3.30
C THR A 42 -14.28 -19.98 -2.23
N LYS A 43 -15.29 -20.02 -1.37
CA LYS A 43 -15.40 -21.02 -0.31
C LYS A 43 -15.61 -22.44 -0.87
N VAL A 44 -16.46 -22.57 -1.89
CA VAL A 44 -16.72 -23.86 -2.58
C VAL A 44 -15.45 -24.37 -3.27
N LEU A 45 -14.72 -23.51 -3.96
CA LEU A 45 -13.45 -23.88 -4.59
C LEU A 45 -12.40 -24.28 -3.56
N LEU A 46 -12.29 -23.57 -2.43
CA LEU A 46 -11.39 -23.96 -1.34
C LEU A 46 -11.74 -25.34 -0.76
N ALA A 47 -13.02 -25.61 -0.53
CA ALA A 47 -13.48 -26.92 -0.05
C ALA A 47 -13.07 -28.04 -1.02
N ALA A 48 -13.34 -27.86 -2.31
CA ALA A 48 -12.99 -28.83 -3.35
C ALA A 48 -11.47 -29.01 -3.49
N LEU A 49 -10.70 -27.92 -3.39
CA LEU A 49 -9.25 -27.94 -3.51
C LEU A 49 -8.59 -28.81 -2.42
N PHE A 50 -9.08 -28.73 -1.17
CA PHE A 50 -8.54 -29.50 -0.05
C PHE A 50 -9.04 -30.95 0.00
N LEU A 51 -9.94 -31.36 -0.87
CA LEU A 51 -10.35 -32.74 -1.07
C LEU A 51 -9.58 -33.44 -2.20
N ASN A 52 -8.71 -32.72 -2.89
CA ASN A 52 -7.87 -33.26 -3.95
C ASN A 52 -6.56 -33.78 -3.37
N ASP A 53 -6.53 -35.03 -2.93
CA ASP A 53 -5.38 -35.67 -2.30
C ASP A 53 -4.16 -35.75 -3.23
N GLY A 54 -2.97 -35.71 -2.63
CA GLY A 54 -1.69 -35.89 -3.34
C GLY A 54 -1.15 -34.66 -4.05
N HIS A 55 -1.78 -33.51 -3.90
CA HIS A 55 -1.34 -32.25 -4.51
C HIS A 55 -0.88 -31.25 -3.45
N PHE A 56 0.16 -30.48 -3.82
CA PHE A 56 0.58 -29.30 -3.04
C PHE A 56 -0.19 -28.09 -3.55
N LEU A 57 -0.90 -27.41 -2.65
CA LEU A 57 -1.89 -26.41 -3.04
C LEU A 57 -1.28 -25.00 -3.13
N LEU A 58 -1.64 -24.27 -4.18
CA LEU A 58 -1.32 -22.86 -4.36
C LEU A 58 -2.62 -22.07 -4.33
N ILE A 59 -2.73 -21.13 -3.39
CA ILE A 59 -3.92 -20.31 -3.16
C ILE A 59 -3.52 -18.86 -3.35
N ASP A 60 -4.14 -18.21 -4.34
CA ASP A 60 -3.84 -16.82 -4.70
C ASP A 60 -5.01 -15.91 -4.35
N GLU A 61 -4.76 -14.95 -3.45
CA GLU A 61 -5.67 -13.89 -3.02
C GLU A 61 -7.12 -14.35 -2.71
N PRO A 62 -7.33 -15.36 -1.84
CA PRO A 62 -8.66 -15.87 -1.55
C PRO A 62 -9.52 -14.88 -0.76
N THR A 63 -8.92 -13.81 -0.24
CA THR A 63 -9.60 -12.76 0.53
C THR A 63 -10.33 -11.74 -0.33
N ASN A 64 -10.04 -11.69 -1.63
CA ASN A 64 -10.75 -10.85 -2.57
C ASN A 64 -12.23 -11.28 -2.59
N HIS A 65 -13.14 -10.34 -2.53
CA HIS A 65 -14.61 -10.58 -2.50
C HIS A 65 -15.18 -11.18 -1.20
N LEU A 66 -14.36 -11.45 -0.18
CA LEU A 66 -14.83 -11.89 1.12
C LEU A 66 -15.08 -10.69 2.04
N ASP A 67 -16.23 -10.65 2.67
CA ASP A 67 -16.48 -9.73 3.78
C ASP A 67 -15.69 -10.17 5.03
N MET A 68 -15.68 -9.34 6.05
CA MET A 68 -14.88 -9.54 7.25
C MET A 68 -15.15 -10.88 7.93
N LYS A 69 -16.44 -11.25 8.08
CA LYS A 69 -16.83 -12.53 8.71
C LYS A 69 -16.37 -13.73 7.87
N ALA A 70 -16.50 -13.64 6.55
CA ALA A 70 -16.05 -14.70 5.65
C ALA A 70 -14.52 -14.87 5.69
N ARG A 71 -13.74 -13.78 5.81
CA ARG A 71 -12.28 -13.84 5.99
C ARG A 71 -11.87 -14.54 7.27
N GLU A 72 -12.55 -14.25 8.38
CA GLU A 72 -12.31 -14.92 9.67
C GLU A 72 -12.60 -16.43 9.56
N THR A 73 -13.73 -16.80 8.94
CA THR A 73 -14.11 -18.20 8.74
C THR A 73 -13.09 -18.95 7.88
N VAL A 74 -12.67 -18.36 6.75
CA VAL A 74 -11.67 -18.96 5.85
C VAL A 74 -10.30 -19.05 6.53
N SER A 75 -9.88 -18.03 7.29
CA SER A 75 -8.64 -18.05 8.06
C SER A 75 -8.63 -19.20 9.09
N ALA A 76 -9.72 -19.35 9.84
CA ALA A 76 -9.88 -20.45 10.81
C ALA A 76 -9.90 -21.84 10.12
N TYR A 77 -10.47 -21.92 8.93
CA TYR A 77 -10.45 -23.13 8.10
C TYR A 77 -9.04 -23.48 7.65
N LEU A 78 -8.32 -22.54 7.04
CA LEU A 78 -6.95 -22.73 6.56
C LEU A 78 -5.97 -23.09 7.67
N LYS A 79 -6.14 -22.54 8.86
CA LYS A 79 -5.31 -22.87 10.04
C LYS A 79 -5.33 -24.36 10.39
N ARG A 80 -6.40 -25.09 10.04
CA ARG A 80 -6.53 -26.53 10.27
C ARG A 80 -5.92 -27.37 9.15
N LYS A 81 -5.58 -26.75 8.02
CA LYS A 81 -5.06 -27.41 6.82
C LYS A 81 -3.54 -27.34 6.79
N LYS A 82 -2.92 -28.20 5.99
CA LYS A 82 -1.45 -28.29 5.81
C LYS A 82 -1.14 -28.46 4.32
N GLY A 83 0.11 -28.16 3.94
CA GLY A 83 0.61 -28.43 2.61
C GLY A 83 0.14 -27.44 1.55
N PHE A 84 0.12 -26.13 1.86
CA PHE A 84 -0.23 -25.10 0.90
C PHE A 84 0.71 -23.90 0.96
N ILE A 85 0.79 -23.17 -0.14
CA ILE A 85 1.34 -21.79 -0.21
C ILE A 85 0.16 -20.85 -0.46
N LEU A 86 0.10 -19.79 0.34
CA LEU A 86 -0.92 -18.77 0.28
C LEU A 86 -0.29 -17.43 -0.10
N VAL A 87 -0.82 -16.80 -1.15
CA VAL A 87 -0.53 -15.41 -1.48
C VAL A 87 -1.70 -14.56 -0.99
N SER A 88 -1.42 -13.57 -0.15
CA SER A 88 -2.44 -12.60 0.30
C SER A 88 -1.80 -11.30 0.77
N HIS A 89 -2.53 -10.21 0.60
CA HIS A 89 -2.20 -8.88 1.10
C HIS A 89 -2.95 -8.51 2.38
N ASP A 90 -3.78 -9.41 2.92
CA ASP A 90 -4.50 -9.18 4.17
C ASP A 90 -3.67 -9.66 5.37
N ARG A 91 -3.17 -8.71 6.14
CA ARG A 91 -2.27 -8.93 7.29
C ARG A 91 -2.94 -9.75 8.39
N CYS A 92 -4.17 -9.42 8.74
CA CYS A 92 -4.91 -10.12 9.79
C CYS A 92 -5.26 -11.56 9.38
N PHE A 93 -5.59 -11.75 8.10
CA PHE A 93 -5.85 -13.07 7.53
C PHE A 93 -4.61 -13.96 7.57
N LEU A 94 -3.45 -13.44 7.14
CA LEU A 94 -2.17 -14.15 7.20
C LEU A 94 -1.80 -14.51 8.64
N ASP A 95 -1.94 -13.58 9.59
CA ASP A 95 -1.64 -13.84 11.01
C ASP A 95 -2.48 -14.97 11.59
N GLY A 96 -3.69 -15.15 11.07
CA GLY A 96 -4.61 -16.19 11.53
C GLY A 96 -4.33 -17.60 11.04
N CYS A 97 -3.64 -17.76 9.88
CA CYS A 97 -3.61 -19.06 9.20
C CYS A 97 -2.22 -19.55 8.77
N VAL A 98 -1.16 -18.70 8.78
CA VAL A 98 0.18 -19.11 8.34
C VAL A 98 1.16 -19.26 9.50
N ASP A 99 2.15 -20.10 9.33
CA ASP A 99 3.24 -20.37 10.29
C ASP A 99 4.64 -20.06 9.72
N HIS A 100 4.73 -19.79 8.43
CA HIS A 100 5.94 -19.36 7.74
C HIS A 100 5.60 -18.24 6.75
N ILE A 101 6.52 -17.29 6.59
CA ILE A 101 6.44 -16.24 5.57
C ILE A 101 7.59 -16.42 4.57
N LEU A 102 7.24 -16.55 3.29
CA LEU A 102 8.16 -16.50 2.17
C LEU A 102 8.08 -15.09 1.57
N SER A 103 9.13 -14.29 1.73
CA SER A 103 9.22 -12.95 1.13
C SER A 103 10.10 -12.97 -0.11
N ILE A 104 9.58 -12.44 -1.21
CA ILE A 104 10.29 -12.27 -2.47
C ILE A 104 10.75 -10.82 -2.55
N ASN A 105 12.03 -10.59 -2.28
CA ASN A 105 12.64 -9.27 -2.36
C ASN A 105 13.32 -9.10 -3.73
N ARG A 106 13.74 -7.87 -4.06
CA ARG A 106 14.43 -7.58 -5.35
C ARG A 106 15.69 -8.43 -5.59
N SER A 107 16.40 -8.83 -4.54
CA SER A 107 17.70 -9.50 -4.64
C SER A 107 17.72 -10.92 -4.06
N ASN A 108 16.77 -11.29 -3.23
CA ASN A 108 16.75 -12.58 -2.54
C ASN A 108 15.33 -13.03 -2.21
N ILE A 109 15.21 -14.34 -1.95
CA ILE A 109 14.00 -14.95 -1.39
C ILE A 109 14.35 -15.41 0.01
N GLU A 110 13.56 -14.99 0.99
CA GLU A 110 13.76 -15.34 2.40
C GLU A 110 12.54 -16.07 2.94
N VAL A 111 12.79 -17.13 3.69
CA VAL A 111 11.76 -17.88 4.41
C VAL A 111 12.00 -17.69 5.90
N GLN A 112 11.01 -17.18 6.60
CA GLN A 112 11.06 -16.98 8.06
C GLN A 112 9.92 -17.75 8.73
N SER A 113 10.22 -18.41 9.84
CA SER A 113 9.21 -19.02 10.70
C SER A 113 8.49 -17.95 11.50
N GLY A 114 7.19 -18.10 11.63
CA GLY A 114 6.29 -17.18 12.31
C GLY A 114 5.17 -16.67 11.39
N ASN A 115 4.27 -15.89 11.97
CA ASN A 115 3.18 -15.24 11.25
C ASN A 115 3.64 -13.91 10.63
N PHE A 116 2.73 -13.23 9.93
CA PHE A 116 3.02 -11.96 9.27
C PHE A 116 3.51 -10.88 10.25
N SER A 117 2.88 -10.72 11.41
CA SER A 117 3.26 -9.73 12.41
C SER A 117 4.70 -9.94 12.94
N THR A 118 5.10 -11.19 13.13
CA THR A 118 6.47 -11.53 13.55
C THR A 118 7.49 -11.18 12.46
N TRP A 119 7.21 -11.61 11.23
CA TRP A 119 8.05 -11.29 10.08
C TRP A 119 8.17 -9.77 9.88
N PHE A 120 7.05 -9.07 9.97
CA PHE A 120 6.99 -7.63 9.77
C PHE A 120 7.80 -6.85 10.80
N THR A 121 7.72 -7.25 12.08
CA THR A 121 8.53 -6.67 13.16
C THR A 121 10.03 -6.84 12.89
N ASN A 122 10.44 -8.03 12.43
CA ASN A 122 11.82 -8.30 12.07
C ASN A 122 12.26 -7.46 10.86
N PHE A 123 11.42 -7.36 9.85
CA PHE A 123 11.65 -6.56 8.66
C PHE A 123 11.81 -5.06 8.99
N GLN A 124 10.95 -4.49 9.83
CA GLN A 124 11.08 -3.09 10.28
C GLN A 124 12.40 -2.85 11.02
N ARG A 125 12.77 -3.73 11.95
CA ARG A 125 14.05 -3.64 12.68
C ARG A 125 15.24 -3.71 11.73
N GLN A 126 15.17 -4.56 10.72
CA GLN A 126 16.22 -4.66 9.72
C GLN A 126 16.31 -3.39 8.89
N GLN A 127 15.19 -2.83 8.43
CA GLN A 127 15.17 -1.56 7.70
C GLN A 127 15.73 -0.40 8.53
N GLU A 128 15.32 -0.27 9.79
CA GLU A 128 15.84 0.76 10.71
C GLU A 128 17.37 0.62 10.89
N PHE A 129 17.85 -0.61 11.05
CA PHE A 129 19.28 -0.89 11.16
C PHE A 129 20.03 -0.51 9.87
N GLU A 130 19.51 -0.84 8.70
CA GLU A 130 20.09 -0.51 7.41
C GLU A 130 20.10 1.00 7.16
N LEU A 131 19.00 1.70 7.51
CA LEU A 131 18.93 3.16 7.48
C LEU A 131 19.97 3.80 8.39
N ALA A 132 20.09 3.33 9.64
CA ALA A 132 21.09 3.83 10.57
C ALA A 132 22.52 3.58 10.08
N GLN A 133 22.78 2.44 9.45
CA GLN A 133 24.07 2.16 8.80
C GLN A 133 24.34 3.10 7.63
N ASN A 134 23.35 3.32 6.75
CA ASN A 134 23.50 4.23 5.61
C ASN A 134 23.79 5.68 6.06
N VAL A 135 23.12 6.17 7.12
CA VAL A 135 23.39 7.49 7.70
C VAL A 135 24.84 7.57 8.20
N LYS A 136 25.33 6.54 8.91
CA LYS A 136 26.73 6.48 9.37
C LYS A 136 27.72 6.42 8.23
N LEU A 137 27.44 5.66 7.17
CA LEU A 137 28.25 5.56 5.96
C LEU A 137 28.29 6.90 5.21
N LYS A 138 27.15 7.55 4.98
CA LYS A 138 27.07 8.88 4.35
C LYS A 138 27.89 9.91 5.12
N LYS A 139 27.74 9.96 6.45
CA LYS A 139 28.55 10.87 7.30
C LYS A 139 30.04 10.57 7.22
N SER A 140 30.43 9.30 7.14
CA SER A 140 31.82 8.89 6.99
C SER A 140 32.38 9.26 5.62
N ILE A 141 31.61 9.12 4.55
CA ILE A 141 31.97 9.54 3.18
C ILE A 141 32.13 11.05 3.14
N ASP A 142 31.20 11.83 3.67
CA ASP A 142 31.27 13.29 3.75
C ASP A 142 32.54 13.77 4.50
N ASN A 143 32.84 13.13 5.63
CA ASN A 143 34.09 13.44 6.38
C ASN A 143 35.34 13.12 5.57
N LEU A 144 35.36 12.00 4.83
CA LEU A 144 36.51 11.66 3.96
C LEU A 144 36.62 12.62 2.78
N GLN A 145 35.53 13.05 2.17
CA GLN A 145 35.51 14.03 1.09
C GLN A 145 36.03 15.40 1.56
N LYS A 146 35.56 15.87 2.73
CA LYS A 146 36.06 17.10 3.36
C LYS A 146 37.57 17.02 3.68
N ALA A 147 38.02 15.86 4.16
CA ALA A 147 39.46 15.64 4.41
C ALA A 147 40.28 15.64 3.12
N ALA A 148 39.76 15.01 2.05
CA ALA A 148 40.39 15.01 0.73
C ALA A 148 40.52 16.44 0.14
N GLN A 149 39.44 17.24 0.21
CA GLN A 149 39.46 18.64 -0.21
C GLN A 149 40.48 19.47 0.57
N ARG A 150 40.56 19.31 1.92
CA ARG A 150 41.58 20.02 2.72
C ARG A 150 42.99 19.64 2.32
N THR A 151 43.24 18.38 2.00
CA THR A 151 44.56 17.89 1.57
C THR A 151 44.92 18.44 0.20
N SER A 152 43.98 18.53 -0.74
CA SER A 152 44.17 19.14 -2.07
C SER A 152 44.52 20.64 -1.94
N VAL A 153 43.70 21.43 -1.20
CA VAL A 153 43.95 22.87 -0.98
C VAL A 153 45.30 23.10 -0.29
N TRP A 154 45.73 22.23 0.60
CA TRP A 154 47.02 22.32 1.25
C TRP A 154 48.15 22.02 0.27
N SER A 155 48.02 21.04 -0.62
CA SER A 155 48.95 20.73 -1.71
C SER A 155 49.14 21.95 -2.64
N ASP A 156 48.02 22.56 -3.07
CA ASP A 156 48.04 23.75 -3.95
C ASP A 156 48.71 24.94 -3.30
N ARG A 157 48.50 25.17 -1.99
CA ARG A 157 49.21 26.23 -1.25
C ARG A 157 50.72 26.01 -1.17
N ILE A 158 51.19 24.78 -0.98
CA ILE A 158 52.60 24.43 -0.98
C ILE A 158 53.21 24.65 -2.37
N GLU A 159 52.47 24.32 -3.42
CA GLU A 159 52.93 24.56 -4.79
C GLU A 159 53.02 26.05 -5.12
N ALA A 160 52.06 26.85 -4.70
CA ALA A 160 52.07 28.30 -4.84
C ALA A 160 53.24 28.95 -4.06
N SER A 161 53.67 28.39 -2.92
CA SER A 161 54.82 28.91 -2.14
C SER A 161 56.18 28.74 -2.83
N LYS A 162 56.29 27.97 -3.92
CA LYS A 162 57.51 27.88 -4.75
C LYS A 162 57.85 29.18 -5.50
N TYR A 163 56.87 30.03 -5.73
CA TYR A 163 56.99 31.25 -6.55
C TYR A 163 57.03 32.54 -5.71
N GLY A 164 57.23 32.44 -4.37
CA GLY A 164 57.36 33.59 -3.48
C GLY A 164 58.69 34.30 -3.59
N ASN A 165 58.72 35.66 -3.46
CA ASN A 165 59.88 36.53 -3.52
C ASN A 165 60.73 36.47 -2.22
N GLY A 166 61.71 35.57 -2.15
CA GLY A 166 62.72 35.55 -1.07
C GLY A 166 63.94 34.75 -1.46
N PRO A 167 65.17 35.09 -0.91
CA PRO A 167 66.38 34.34 -1.15
C PRO A 167 66.38 33.03 -0.42
N VAL A 168 65.85 31.97 -1.05
CA VAL A 168 65.76 30.65 -0.47
C VAL A 168 66.35 29.64 -1.43
N ASP A 169 67.03 28.64 -0.86
CA ASP A 169 67.58 27.50 -1.60
C ASP A 169 66.46 26.75 -2.33
N ARG A 170 66.27 27.06 -3.60
CA ARG A 170 65.22 26.51 -4.48
C ARG A 170 65.35 25.01 -4.63
N GLY A 171 66.52 24.43 -4.48
CA GLY A 171 66.78 23.00 -4.56
C GLY A 171 66.16 22.26 -3.37
N TYR A 172 66.34 22.74 -2.14
CA TYR A 172 65.85 22.18 -0.92
C TYR A 172 64.30 22.25 -0.85
N ILE A 173 63.76 23.44 -1.21
CA ILE A 173 62.28 23.61 -1.24
C ILE A 173 61.66 22.74 -2.33
N GLY A 174 62.28 22.61 -3.50
CA GLY A 174 61.80 21.72 -4.57
C GLY A 174 61.77 20.27 -4.15
N HIS A 175 62.80 19.79 -3.47
CA HIS A 175 62.82 18.40 -2.97
C HIS A 175 61.79 18.15 -1.86
N LYS A 176 61.63 19.08 -0.90
CA LYS A 176 60.67 19.02 0.17
C LYS A 176 59.23 19.07 -0.35
N SER A 177 58.95 19.94 -1.31
CA SER A 177 57.67 20.07 -2.00
C SER A 177 57.32 18.80 -2.79
N ALA A 178 58.25 18.23 -3.55
CA ALA A 178 58.05 16.99 -4.29
C ALA A 178 57.74 15.80 -3.36
N LYS A 179 58.44 15.71 -2.21
CA LYS A 179 58.17 14.69 -1.19
C LYS A 179 56.77 14.84 -0.54
N MET A 180 56.37 16.11 -0.26
CA MET A 180 55.03 16.42 0.27
C MET A 180 53.94 16.16 -0.75
N MET A 181 54.10 16.53 -2.03
CA MET A 181 53.20 16.21 -3.12
C MET A 181 53.00 14.70 -3.29
N LYS A 182 54.09 13.91 -3.27
CA LYS A 182 54.00 12.45 -3.34
C LYS A 182 53.19 11.89 -2.16
N ARG A 183 53.37 12.47 -0.96
CA ARG A 183 52.61 12.08 0.25
C ARG A 183 51.12 12.47 0.15
N SER A 184 50.84 13.71 -0.31
CA SER A 184 49.47 14.18 -0.56
C SER A 184 48.73 13.27 -1.57
N LYS A 185 49.37 13.01 -2.71
CA LYS A 185 48.83 12.15 -3.75
C LYS A 185 48.53 10.73 -3.27
N SER A 186 49.41 10.16 -2.41
CA SER A 186 49.16 8.86 -1.82
C SER A 186 48.00 8.84 -0.80
N ILE A 187 47.80 9.97 -0.08
CA ILE A 187 46.65 10.14 0.84
C ILE A 187 45.37 10.29 0.03
N GLU A 188 45.36 11.09 -1.03
CA GLU A 188 44.19 11.26 -1.93
C GLU A 188 43.75 9.90 -2.54
N VAL A 189 44.67 9.11 -3.07
CA VAL A 189 44.40 7.80 -3.63
C VAL A 189 43.80 6.84 -2.57
N ARG A 190 44.31 6.88 -1.33
CA ARG A 190 43.77 6.08 -0.23
C ARG A 190 42.35 6.53 0.17
N GLN A 191 42.14 7.85 0.24
CA GLN A 191 40.85 8.44 0.56
C GLN A 191 39.83 8.14 -0.53
N GLN A 192 40.23 8.25 -1.81
CA GLN A 192 39.36 7.93 -2.94
C GLN A 192 38.94 6.44 -2.94
N ARG A 193 39.88 5.52 -2.72
CA ARG A 193 39.54 4.09 -2.56
C ARG A 193 38.61 3.83 -1.39
N ALA A 194 38.84 4.49 -0.23
CA ALA A 194 37.98 4.37 0.92
C ALA A 194 36.55 4.93 0.69
N ILE A 195 36.44 5.99 -0.13
CA ILE A 195 35.16 6.56 -0.56
C ILE A 195 34.45 5.57 -1.50
N GLU A 196 35.15 5.01 -2.47
CA GLU A 196 34.62 4.03 -3.42
C GLU A 196 34.15 2.75 -2.71
N GLU A 197 34.96 2.19 -1.80
CA GLU A 197 34.57 1.03 -0.98
C GLU A 197 33.32 1.32 -0.14
N LYS A 198 33.27 2.48 0.54
CA LYS A 198 32.12 2.85 1.37
C LYS A 198 30.88 3.21 0.56
N SER A 199 31.03 3.81 -0.61
CA SER A 199 29.89 4.10 -1.48
C SER A 199 29.32 2.82 -2.09
N GLY A 200 30.15 1.81 -2.36
CA GLY A 200 29.69 0.47 -2.76
C GLY A 200 28.92 -0.28 -1.68
N LEU A 201 29.12 0.08 -0.40
CA LEU A 201 28.35 -0.50 0.74
C LEU A 201 27.04 0.24 1.00
N LEU A 202 26.82 1.42 0.39
CA LEU A 202 25.55 2.11 0.51
C LEU A 202 24.48 1.30 -0.20
N LYS A 203 23.54 0.77 0.56
CA LYS A 203 22.33 0.18 -0.01
C LYS A 203 21.49 1.31 -0.61
N ASN A 204 20.98 1.09 -1.82
CA ASN A 204 20.01 1.98 -2.45
C ASN A 204 18.67 1.86 -1.69
N LEU A 205 18.63 2.42 -0.50
CA LEU A 205 17.39 2.72 0.18
C LEU A 205 16.90 4.01 -0.48
N GLU A 206 15.85 3.90 -1.27
CA GLU A 206 15.18 5.07 -1.81
C GLU A 206 14.76 5.93 -0.61
N THR A 207 15.35 7.12 -0.51
CA THR A 207 14.90 8.11 0.46
C THR A 207 13.55 8.58 -0.02
N VAL A 208 12.51 8.20 0.70
CA VAL A 208 11.13 8.69 0.52
C VAL A 208 11.20 10.21 0.61
N GLU A 209 10.93 10.90 -0.49
CA GLU A 209 10.64 12.34 -0.41
C GLU A 209 9.33 12.47 0.38
N ASP A 210 9.30 13.35 1.37
CA ASP A 210 8.11 13.58 2.21
C ASP A 210 6.94 14.02 1.33
N LEU A 211 6.09 13.06 0.96
CA LEU A 211 4.86 13.33 0.25
C LEU A 211 3.93 14.13 1.16
N LYS A 212 3.38 15.21 0.67
CA LYS A 212 2.48 16.07 1.46
C LYS A 212 1.09 16.05 0.85
N ILE A 213 0.13 15.56 1.61
CA ILE A 213 -1.29 15.79 1.33
C ILE A 213 -1.64 17.15 1.93
N ALA A 214 -2.36 17.98 1.21
CA ALA A 214 -2.84 19.29 1.71
C ALA A 214 -4.38 19.27 1.78
N PRO A 215 -5.00 18.66 2.82
CA PRO A 215 -6.43 18.67 2.96
C PRO A 215 -6.93 20.10 3.18
N LEU A 216 -8.04 20.45 2.53
CA LEU A 216 -8.68 21.74 2.73
C LEU A 216 -9.45 21.73 4.05
N LEU A 217 -9.39 22.85 4.76
CA LEU A 217 -10.18 23.05 5.97
C LEU A 217 -11.55 23.60 5.58
N TYR A 218 -12.60 22.87 5.94
CA TYR A 218 -13.96 23.36 5.79
C TYR A 218 -14.29 24.37 6.90
N PHE A 219 -15.08 25.39 6.57
CA PHE A 219 -15.39 26.49 7.52
C PHE A 219 -16.28 26.04 8.70
N SER A 220 -17.13 25.01 8.49
CA SER A 220 -17.98 24.41 9.53
C SER A 220 -17.33 23.16 10.13
N ASP A 221 -17.62 22.86 11.39
CA ASP A 221 -17.19 21.62 12.03
C ASP A 221 -17.93 20.39 11.48
N THR A 222 -19.21 20.55 11.10
CA THR A 222 -20.01 19.49 10.47
C THR A 222 -19.97 19.64 8.95
N LEU A 223 -19.51 18.60 8.27
CA LEU A 223 -19.39 18.56 6.81
C LEU A 223 -20.63 17.94 6.18
N VAL A 224 -21.11 16.83 6.75
CA VAL A 224 -22.24 16.06 6.23
C VAL A 224 -23.10 15.56 7.37
N THR A 225 -24.43 15.52 7.14
CA THR A 225 -25.41 14.93 8.06
C THR A 225 -26.30 13.96 7.30
N PHE A 226 -26.39 12.74 7.80
CA PHE A 226 -27.35 11.73 7.39
C PHE A 226 -28.46 11.65 8.46
N SER A 227 -29.72 11.73 8.06
CA SER A 227 -30.89 11.63 8.94
C SER A 227 -31.83 10.57 8.39
N ASP A 228 -31.92 9.44 9.08
CA ASP A 228 -32.77 8.29 8.78
C ASP A 228 -32.70 7.82 7.31
N VAL A 229 -31.46 7.80 6.80
CA VAL A 229 -31.21 7.46 5.40
C VAL A 229 -31.26 5.96 5.18
N VAL A 230 -32.05 5.55 4.19
CA VAL A 230 -32.19 4.17 3.73
C VAL A 230 -32.08 4.13 2.21
N PRO A 231 -31.00 3.60 1.63
CA PRO A 231 -30.94 3.36 0.18
C PRO A 231 -31.98 2.33 -0.25
N ILE A 232 -32.61 2.55 -1.40
CA ILE A 232 -33.61 1.67 -1.99
C ILE A 232 -33.02 1.07 -3.27
N PHE A 233 -33.18 -0.24 -3.44
CA PHE A 233 -32.81 -0.96 -4.65
C PHE A 233 -33.94 -1.89 -5.08
N ASP A 234 -34.39 -1.77 -6.32
CA ASP A 234 -35.55 -2.52 -6.85
C ASP A 234 -36.79 -2.42 -5.94
N GLY A 235 -37.03 -1.23 -5.37
CA GLY A 235 -38.17 -0.96 -4.48
C GLY A 235 -38.05 -1.60 -3.08
N LYS A 236 -36.87 -2.12 -2.70
CA LYS A 236 -36.62 -2.72 -1.39
C LYS A 236 -35.58 -1.91 -0.61
N ASP A 237 -35.80 -1.81 0.69
CA ASP A 237 -34.84 -1.24 1.61
C ASP A 237 -33.59 -2.12 1.71
N VAL A 238 -32.41 -1.51 1.58
CA VAL A 238 -31.14 -2.25 1.58
C VAL A 238 -30.59 -2.44 3.00
N CYS A 239 -30.88 -1.51 3.90
CA CYS A 239 -30.44 -1.56 5.28
C CYS A 239 -31.45 -0.87 6.21
N GLN A 240 -31.25 -1.01 7.51
CA GLN A 240 -31.99 -0.21 8.50
C GLN A 240 -31.64 1.28 8.37
N PRO A 241 -32.56 2.19 8.78
CA PRO A 241 -32.31 3.64 8.76
C PRO A 241 -31.02 4.02 9.50
N ILE A 242 -30.17 4.81 8.86
CA ILE A 242 -28.92 5.27 9.44
C ILE A 242 -28.93 6.80 9.65
N SER A 243 -28.47 7.20 10.82
CA SER A 243 -28.31 8.62 11.17
C SER A 243 -26.91 8.86 11.76
N PHE A 244 -26.12 9.71 11.13
CA PHE A 244 -24.81 10.10 11.63
C PHE A 244 -24.33 11.40 11.01
N THR A 245 -23.30 12.00 11.60
CA THR A 245 -22.64 13.20 11.09
C THR A 245 -21.17 12.92 10.79
N VAL A 246 -20.64 13.61 9.79
CA VAL A 246 -19.21 13.66 9.48
C VAL A 246 -18.67 15.00 9.94
N LYS A 247 -17.76 14.98 10.91
CA LYS A 247 -17.11 16.18 11.44
C LYS A 247 -15.70 16.31 10.89
N ARG A 248 -15.20 17.54 10.94
CA ARG A 248 -13.83 17.85 10.50
C ARG A 248 -12.81 17.04 11.27
N GLY A 249 -11.87 16.42 10.54
CA GLY A 249 -10.82 15.55 11.09
C GLY A 249 -11.29 14.14 11.46
N GLU A 250 -12.59 13.81 11.36
CA GLU A 250 -13.06 12.44 11.55
C GLU A 250 -12.71 11.56 10.36
N ARG A 251 -12.32 10.33 10.66
CA ARG A 251 -12.13 9.26 9.69
C ARG A 251 -13.14 8.16 9.98
N ILE A 252 -14.19 8.10 9.17
CA ILE A 252 -15.35 7.24 9.40
C ILE A 252 -15.23 6.01 8.52
N ALA A 253 -15.19 4.83 9.14
CA ALA A 253 -15.30 3.55 8.45
C ALA A 253 -16.77 3.12 8.38
N LEU A 254 -17.28 2.84 7.18
CA LEU A 254 -18.58 2.19 6.98
C LEU A 254 -18.39 0.68 7.01
N ASP A 255 -19.08 0.02 7.93
CA ASP A 255 -19.03 -1.43 8.13
C ASP A 255 -20.37 -2.07 7.77
N GLY A 256 -20.35 -3.32 7.34
CA GLY A 256 -21.53 -4.11 7.01
C GLY A 256 -21.21 -5.23 6.03
N LYS A 257 -22.13 -6.19 5.93
CA LYS A 257 -22.04 -7.30 4.99
C LYS A 257 -22.00 -6.82 3.53
N ASN A 258 -21.56 -7.68 2.63
CA ASN A 258 -21.66 -7.39 1.20
C ASN A 258 -23.16 -7.22 0.84
N GLY A 259 -23.44 -6.20 0.01
CA GLY A 259 -24.83 -5.85 -0.35
C GLY A 259 -25.57 -4.99 0.69
N SER A 260 -24.97 -4.59 1.83
CA SER A 260 -25.63 -3.75 2.84
C SER A 260 -25.75 -2.26 2.49
N GLY A 261 -25.43 -1.86 1.26
CA GLY A 261 -25.61 -0.48 0.79
C GLY A 261 -24.43 0.48 1.09
N LYS A 262 -23.26 -0.03 1.50
CA LYS A 262 -22.07 0.80 1.78
C LYS A 262 -21.71 1.74 0.61
N THR A 263 -21.54 1.15 -0.58
CA THR A 263 -21.25 1.90 -1.81
C THR A 263 -22.39 2.88 -2.15
N SER A 264 -23.66 2.52 -1.90
CA SER A 264 -24.79 3.41 -2.14
C SER A 264 -24.72 4.67 -1.26
N ILE A 265 -24.37 4.51 0.02
CA ILE A 265 -24.16 5.64 0.93
C ILE A 265 -23.03 6.55 0.44
N LEU A 266 -21.89 5.97 -0.03
CA LEU A 266 -20.80 6.77 -0.59
C LEU A 266 -21.22 7.50 -1.87
N LYS A 267 -22.00 6.85 -2.73
CA LYS A 267 -22.52 7.44 -3.96
C LYS A 267 -23.50 8.60 -3.71
N LEU A 268 -24.33 8.51 -2.65
CA LEU A 268 -25.16 9.63 -2.22
C LEU A 268 -24.33 10.86 -1.84
N LEU A 269 -23.18 10.66 -1.17
CA LEU A 269 -22.26 11.74 -0.82
C LEU A 269 -21.69 12.48 -2.02
N ILE A 270 -21.37 11.76 -3.09
CA ILE A 270 -20.84 12.37 -4.32
C ILE A 270 -21.93 12.91 -5.24
N GLY A 271 -23.19 12.97 -4.78
CA GLY A 271 -24.31 13.54 -5.50
C GLY A 271 -24.89 12.66 -6.61
N GLN A 272 -24.59 11.34 -6.60
CA GLN A 272 -25.25 10.42 -7.52
C GLN A 272 -26.71 10.23 -7.10
N GLN A 273 -27.61 10.20 -8.10
CA GLN A 273 -29.03 9.97 -7.88
C GLN A 273 -29.26 8.50 -7.58
N ILE A 274 -29.43 8.19 -6.31
CA ILE A 274 -29.82 6.88 -5.80
C ILE A 274 -31.15 7.08 -5.07
N GLU A 275 -32.10 6.21 -5.35
CA GLU A 275 -33.38 6.19 -4.64
C GLU A 275 -33.14 5.89 -3.15
N HIS A 276 -33.65 6.76 -2.28
CA HIS A 276 -33.47 6.63 -0.84
C HIS A 276 -34.58 7.33 -0.07
N ARG A 277 -34.80 6.88 1.15
CA ARG A 277 -35.57 7.63 2.16
C ARG A 277 -34.64 8.38 3.10
N GLY A 278 -35.18 9.32 3.83
CA GLY A 278 -34.43 10.17 4.75
C GLY A 278 -33.79 11.37 4.04
N THR A 279 -32.85 12.03 4.69
CA THR A 279 -32.24 13.27 4.19
C THR A 279 -30.72 13.21 4.33
N VAL A 280 -30.03 13.56 3.26
CA VAL A 280 -28.59 13.78 3.25
C VAL A 280 -28.32 15.27 3.06
N THR A 281 -27.72 15.90 4.05
CA THR A 281 -27.34 17.32 3.99
C THR A 281 -25.83 17.43 3.84
N ILE A 282 -25.37 18.00 2.73
CA ILE A 282 -23.97 18.20 2.40
C ILE A 282 -23.65 19.69 2.51
N GLY A 283 -22.55 20.04 3.15
CA GLY A 283 -22.11 21.43 3.31
C GLY A 283 -21.92 22.13 1.95
N SER A 284 -22.33 23.39 1.87
CA SER A 284 -22.25 24.17 0.62
C SER A 284 -20.80 24.45 0.21
N GLY A 285 -20.49 24.32 -1.09
CA GLY A 285 -19.14 24.57 -1.61
C GLY A 285 -18.09 23.54 -1.17
N MET A 286 -18.51 22.36 -0.69
CA MET A 286 -17.62 21.31 -0.28
C MET A 286 -16.96 20.64 -1.51
N ILE A 287 -15.64 20.50 -1.48
CA ILE A 287 -14.86 19.78 -2.48
C ILE A 287 -14.64 18.37 -1.95
N LEU A 288 -15.04 17.39 -2.78
CA LEU A 288 -14.94 15.95 -2.49
C LEU A 288 -13.89 15.32 -3.38
N SER A 289 -13.09 14.42 -2.82
CA SER A 289 -12.21 13.53 -3.58
C SER A 289 -12.73 12.10 -3.47
N TYR A 290 -12.97 11.45 -4.61
CA TYR A 290 -13.58 10.12 -4.63
C TYR A 290 -12.68 9.08 -5.29
N VAL A 291 -12.49 7.96 -4.59
CA VAL A 291 -11.87 6.73 -5.12
C VAL A 291 -12.97 5.67 -5.25
N PRO A 292 -13.40 5.35 -6.48
CA PRO A 292 -14.42 4.33 -6.72
C PRO A 292 -13.88 2.91 -6.57
N GLN A 293 -14.80 1.96 -6.35
CA GLN A 293 -14.48 0.55 -6.37
C GLN A 293 -14.10 0.08 -7.79
N ASP A 294 -14.85 0.52 -8.81
CA ASP A 294 -14.60 0.22 -10.22
C ASP A 294 -13.48 1.07 -10.78
N THR A 295 -12.58 0.44 -11.52
CA THR A 295 -11.42 1.07 -12.19
C THR A 295 -11.51 1.04 -13.72
N SER A 296 -12.62 0.56 -14.27
CA SER A 296 -12.82 0.35 -15.73
C SER A 296 -12.76 1.65 -16.54
N MET A 297 -13.02 2.80 -15.90
CA MET A 297 -13.00 4.12 -16.51
C MET A 297 -11.61 4.63 -16.88
N LEU A 298 -10.54 4.00 -16.36
CA LEU A 298 -9.17 4.46 -16.60
C LEU A 298 -8.68 4.08 -17.98
N ASN A 299 -8.38 5.09 -18.79
CA ASN A 299 -7.85 4.96 -20.15
C ASN A 299 -6.85 6.07 -20.46
N GLY A 300 -6.05 5.91 -21.51
CA GLY A 300 -5.05 6.87 -21.94
C GLY A 300 -3.75 6.85 -21.12
N SER A 301 -2.95 7.88 -21.24
CA SER A 301 -1.68 8.02 -20.50
C SER A 301 -1.89 8.65 -19.12
N LEU A 302 -0.92 8.44 -18.22
CA LEU A 302 -0.92 9.08 -16.90
C LEU A 302 -0.86 10.61 -16.97
N SER A 303 -0.19 11.16 -17.99
CA SER A 303 -0.08 12.62 -18.18
C SER A 303 -1.41 13.22 -18.62
N GLU A 304 -2.09 12.61 -19.60
CA GLU A 304 -3.44 13.02 -20.03
C GLU A 304 -4.45 12.93 -18.89
N PHE A 305 -4.34 11.88 -18.05
CA PHE A 305 -5.19 11.71 -16.87
C PHE A 305 -4.95 12.81 -15.83
N ALA A 306 -3.69 13.17 -15.56
CA ALA A 306 -3.36 14.25 -14.65
C ALA A 306 -3.91 15.60 -15.14
N GLU A 307 -3.76 15.90 -16.41
CA GLU A 307 -4.30 17.11 -17.04
C GLU A 307 -5.83 17.18 -16.99
N ALA A 308 -6.50 16.08 -17.37
CA ALA A 308 -7.97 15.99 -17.34
C ALA A 308 -8.55 16.17 -15.93
N ASN A 309 -7.84 15.71 -14.90
CA ASN A 309 -8.24 15.86 -13.49
C ASN A 309 -7.70 17.13 -12.83
N ARG A 310 -6.92 17.96 -13.56
CA ARG A 310 -6.34 19.22 -13.06
C ARG A 310 -5.46 19.04 -11.82
N ILE A 311 -4.70 17.96 -11.77
CA ILE A 311 -3.76 17.67 -10.68
C ILE A 311 -2.32 17.92 -11.15
N ASP A 312 -1.43 18.23 -10.20
CA ASP A 312 -0.01 18.39 -10.49
C ASP A 312 0.62 17.06 -10.93
N GLU A 313 1.08 17.00 -12.19
CA GLU A 313 1.63 15.80 -12.79
C GLU A 313 2.92 15.33 -12.07
N SER A 314 3.75 16.27 -11.60
CA SER A 314 5.00 15.95 -10.92
C SER A 314 4.72 15.30 -9.58
N LEU A 315 3.82 15.87 -8.79
CA LEU A 315 3.35 15.31 -7.51
C LEU A 315 2.67 13.94 -7.74
N PHE A 316 1.81 13.84 -8.73
CA PHE A 316 1.12 12.59 -9.06
C PHE A 316 2.10 11.46 -9.40
N LYS A 317 3.09 11.74 -10.26
CA LYS A 317 4.13 10.78 -10.59
C LYS A 317 5.05 10.46 -9.41
N ALA A 318 5.31 11.43 -8.52
CA ALA A 318 6.07 11.19 -7.30
C ALA A 318 5.32 10.21 -6.38
N ILE A 319 4.03 10.44 -6.11
CA ILE A 319 3.20 9.52 -5.31
C ILE A 319 3.17 8.10 -5.92
N LEU A 320 3.03 7.99 -7.24
CA LEU A 320 3.06 6.69 -7.90
C LEU A 320 4.41 5.97 -7.75
N ARG A 321 5.54 6.72 -7.79
CA ARG A 321 6.87 6.13 -7.52
C ARG A 321 6.98 5.59 -6.10
N GLU A 322 6.48 6.32 -5.13
CA GLU A 322 6.42 5.87 -3.73
C GLU A 322 5.60 4.58 -3.59
N MET A 323 4.55 4.43 -4.40
CA MET A 323 3.75 3.21 -4.47
C MET A 323 4.38 2.13 -5.38
N ASP A 324 5.71 2.18 -5.59
CA ASP A 324 6.49 1.21 -6.38
C ASP A 324 6.09 1.12 -7.86
N PHE A 325 5.71 2.26 -8.48
CA PHE A 325 5.58 2.34 -9.94
C PHE A 325 6.97 2.39 -10.59
N SER A 326 7.29 1.39 -11.38
CA SER A 326 8.54 1.33 -12.14
C SER A 326 8.52 2.30 -13.34
N ARG A 327 9.71 2.67 -13.82
CA ARG A 327 9.85 3.57 -14.99
C ARG A 327 9.06 3.10 -16.21
N ILE A 328 9.05 1.80 -16.46
CA ILE A 328 8.34 1.19 -17.60
C ILE A 328 6.82 1.41 -17.49
N GLN A 329 6.27 1.44 -16.27
CA GLN A 329 4.83 1.63 -16.07
C GLN A 329 4.39 3.06 -16.42
N PHE A 330 5.26 4.07 -16.24
CA PHE A 330 4.93 5.45 -16.63
C PHE A 330 4.81 5.66 -18.15
N GLU A 331 5.34 4.74 -18.95
CA GLU A 331 5.30 4.78 -20.43
C GLU A 331 4.11 3.98 -21.00
N LYS A 332 3.42 3.18 -20.16
CA LYS A 332 2.28 2.36 -20.58
C LYS A 332 0.97 3.15 -20.50
N LYS A 333 -0.02 2.70 -21.26
CA LYS A 333 -1.39 3.17 -21.15
C LYS A 333 -2.09 2.50 -19.97
N MET A 334 -3.06 3.20 -19.37
CA MET A 334 -3.75 2.71 -18.16
C MET A 334 -4.67 1.50 -18.46
N GLU A 335 -5.07 1.28 -19.71
CA GLU A 335 -5.80 0.08 -20.12
C GLU A 335 -5.00 -1.20 -19.84
N ASP A 336 -3.66 -1.13 -20.01
CA ASP A 336 -2.72 -2.24 -19.83
C ASP A 336 -2.30 -2.44 -18.37
N PHE A 337 -2.82 -1.64 -17.44
CA PHE A 337 -2.50 -1.75 -16.03
C PHE A 337 -3.26 -2.89 -15.38
N SER A 338 -2.59 -3.57 -14.43
CA SER A 338 -3.26 -4.51 -13.53
C SER A 338 -4.29 -3.78 -12.64
N ALA A 339 -5.23 -4.53 -12.06
CA ALA A 339 -6.23 -3.97 -11.15
C ALA A 339 -5.58 -3.17 -10.00
N GLY A 340 -4.50 -3.69 -9.42
CA GLY A 340 -3.74 -2.99 -8.37
C GLY A 340 -3.07 -1.71 -8.84
N GLN A 341 -2.50 -1.71 -10.05
CA GLN A 341 -1.91 -0.51 -10.64
C GLN A 341 -2.97 0.57 -10.90
N LYS A 342 -4.14 0.18 -11.42
CA LYS A 342 -5.29 1.08 -11.60
C LYS A 342 -5.77 1.68 -10.28
N LYS A 343 -5.83 0.88 -9.20
CA LYS A 343 -6.17 1.38 -7.87
C LYS A 343 -5.13 2.39 -7.34
N LYS A 344 -3.83 2.10 -7.51
CA LYS A 344 -2.76 3.04 -7.14
C LYS A 344 -2.90 4.38 -7.87
N VAL A 345 -3.27 4.37 -9.15
CA VAL A 345 -3.54 5.60 -9.93
C VAL A 345 -4.68 6.41 -9.31
N LEU A 346 -5.80 5.78 -8.94
CA LEU A 346 -6.95 6.47 -8.33
C LEU A 346 -6.62 7.02 -6.95
N ILE A 347 -5.86 6.27 -6.14
CA ILE A 347 -5.41 6.74 -4.83
C ILE A 347 -4.44 7.91 -5.00
N ALA A 348 -3.45 7.81 -5.89
CA ALA A 348 -2.51 8.90 -6.16
C ALA A 348 -3.23 10.16 -6.63
N LYS A 349 -4.25 10.02 -7.53
CA LYS A 349 -5.13 11.14 -7.89
C LYS A 349 -5.77 11.76 -6.66
N SER A 350 -6.42 10.95 -5.84
CA SER A 350 -7.12 11.42 -4.63
C SER A 350 -6.17 12.13 -3.66
N LEU A 351 -4.95 11.64 -3.50
CA LEU A 351 -3.93 12.27 -2.66
C LEU A 351 -3.38 13.59 -3.23
N CYS A 352 -3.41 13.77 -4.55
CA CYS A 352 -3.07 15.04 -5.20
C CYS A 352 -4.21 16.08 -5.11
N GLU A 353 -5.45 15.64 -4.98
CA GLU A 353 -6.60 16.53 -4.90
C GLU A 353 -6.66 17.22 -3.54
N GLN A 354 -6.80 18.54 -3.56
CA GLN A 354 -7.10 19.31 -2.36
C GLN A 354 -8.59 19.24 -2.08
N ALA A 355 -8.99 18.42 -1.11
CA ALA A 355 -10.39 18.18 -0.78
C ALA A 355 -10.70 18.46 0.69
N HIS A 356 -11.98 18.81 0.98
CA HIS A 356 -12.50 18.94 2.33
C HIS A 356 -12.87 17.57 2.92
N LEU A 357 -13.31 16.62 2.06
CA LEU A 357 -13.70 15.27 2.44
C LEU A 357 -13.23 14.26 1.39
N TYR A 358 -12.51 13.24 1.84
CA TYR A 358 -12.07 12.13 1.02
C TYR A 358 -13.07 10.96 1.18
N VAL A 359 -13.56 10.45 0.05
CA VAL A 359 -14.56 9.37 0.00
C VAL A 359 -13.94 8.19 -0.74
N TRP A 360 -13.67 7.08 -0.03
CA TRP A 360 -12.95 5.95 -0.59
C TRP A 360 -13.76 4.66 -0.51
N ASP A 361 -13.95 3.99 -1.66
CA ASP A 361 -14.71 2.74 -1.78
C ASP A 361 -13.78 1.57 -2.11
N GLU A 362 -13.46 0.77 -1.10
CA GLU A 362 -12.53 -0.35 -1.16
C GLU A 362 -11.21 0.00 -1.88
N PRO A 363 -10.49 1.02 -1.41
CA PRO A 363 -9.30 1.52 -2.09
C PRO A 363 -8.15 0.53 -2.10
N LEU A 364 -8.05 -0.35 -1.09
CA LEU A 364 -6.88 -1.21 -0.89
C LEU A 364 -6.98 -2.58 -1.55
N ASN A 365 -8.10 -2.89 -2.23
CA ASN A 365 -8.20 -4.13 -2.98
C ASN A 365 -7.12 -4.20 -4.07
N TYR A 366 -6.40 -5.34 -4.16
CA TYR A 366 -5.29 -5.58 -5.07
C TYR A 366 -4.03 -4.72 -4.83
N ILE A 367 -3.98 -3.97 -3.73
CA ILE A 367 -2.80 -3.17 -3.36
C ILE A 367 -1.87 -4.00 -2.48
N ASP A 368 -0.58 -4.01 -2.82
CA ASP A 368 0.44 -4.70 -2.04
C ASP A 368 0.62 -4.11 -0.63
N ILE A 369 1.16 -4.91 0.28
CA ILE A 369 1.28 -4.56 1.69
C ILE A 369 2.13 -3.31 1.92
N TYR A 370 3.21 -3.13 1.16
CA TYR A 370 4.07 -1.95 1.30
C TYR A 370 3.36 -0.66 0.91
N SER A 371 2.67 -0.66 -0.24
CA SER A 371 1.86 0.48 -0.69
C SER A 371 0.73 0.79 0.29
N ARG A 372 0.07 -0.24 0.88
CA ARG A 372 -0.94 -0.02 1.94
C ARG A 372 -0.36 0.72 3.13
N MET A 373 0.82 0.31 3.59
CA MET A 373 1.49 0.95 4.74
C MET A 373 1.89 2.39 4.45
N GLN A 374 2.37 2.68 3.25
CA GLN A 374 2.68 4.05 2.83
C GLN A 374 1.43 4.92 2.85
N ILE A 375 0.31 4.42 2.32
CA ILE A 375 -0.99 5.08 2.38
C ILE A 375 -1.43 5.31 3.83
N GLU A 376 -1.30 4.32 4.70
CA GLU A 376 -1.61 4.46 6.14
C GLU A 376 -0.77 5.55 6.80
N ASN A 377 0.53 5.59 6.53
CA ASN A 377 1.42 6.60 7.09
C ASN A 377 1.02 8.02 6.63
N LEU A 378 0.72 8.18 5.34
CA LEU A 378 0.23 9.46 4.80
C LEU A 378 -1.08 9.90 5.47
N ILE A 379 -2.07 9.01 5.58
CA ILE A 379 -3.35 9.33 6.23
C ILE A 379 -3.15 9.68 7.70
N ARG A 380 -2.24 8.99 8.40
CA ARG A 380 -1.95 9.27 9.82
C ARG A 380 -1.26 10.62 9.99
N GLU A 381 -0.30 10.96 9.15
CA GLU A 381 0.46 12.20 9.22
C GLU A 381 -0.42 13.41 8.94
N PHE A 382 -1.21 13.38 7.88
CA PHE A 382 -2.02 14.52 7.44
C PHE A 382 -3.42 14.55 8.02
N SER A 383 -3.88 13.46 8.64
CA SER A 383 -5.18 13.33 9.31
C SER A 383 -6.35 13.95 8.53
N PRO A 384 -6.56 13.60 7.25
CA PRO A 384 -7.64 14.17 6.45
C PRO A 384 -9.00 13.76 7.01
N THR A 385 -10.03 14.60 6.76
CA THR A 385 -11.42 14.18 6.98
C THR A 385 -11.80 13.17 5.90
N MET A 386 -12.22 11.96 6.28
CA MET A 386 -12.55 10.95 5.30
C MET A 386 -13.68 10.02 5.74
N ILE A 387 -14.36 9.46 4.75
CA ILE A 387 -15.30 8.35 4.90
C ILE A 387 -14.88 7.25 3.94
N PHE A 388 -14.81 6.01 4.43
CA PHE A 388 -14.30 4.92 3.62
C PHE A 388 -14.99 3.59 3.94
N VAL A 389 -15.00 2.73 2.93
CA VAL A 389 -15.34 1.30 3.03
C VAL A 389 -14.07 0.52 2.86
N GLU A 390 -13.75 -0.36 3.81
CA GLU A 390 -12.59 -1.22 3.71
C GLU A 390 -12.78 -2.50 4.53
N HIS A 391 -12.30 -3.62 4.00
CA HIS A 391 -12.38 -4.93 4.63
C HIS A 391 -11.09 -5.34 5.36
N ASP A 392 -10.00 -4.60 5.19
CA ASP A 392 -8.75 -4.80 5.94
C ASP A 392 -8.93 -4.30 7.39
N LEU A 393 -8.97 -5.23 8.34
CA LEU A 393 -9.13 -4.92 9.76
C LEU A 393 -8.00 -4.08 10.31
N ALA A 394 -6.75 -4.33 9.88
CA ALA A 394 -5.59 -3.59 10.35
C ALA A 394 -5.69 -2.12 9.90
N PHE A 395 -6.04 -1.88 8.63
CA PHE A 395 -6.26 -0.53 8.12
C PHE A 395 -7.38 0.19 8.87
N ARG A 396 -8.53 -0.46 9.05
CA ARG A 396 -9.67 0.12 9.78
C ARG A 396 -9.29 0.51 11.20
N ASN A 397 -8.68 -0.40 11.95
CA ASN A 397 -8.30 -0.15 13.35
C ASN A 397 -7.24 0.96 13.48
N ASN A 398 -6.34 1.08 12.51
CA ASN A 398 -5.30 2.09 12.51
C ASN A 398 -5.79 3.47 12.04
N MET A 399 -6.76 3.52 11.12
CA MET A 399 -7.17 4.75 10.44
C MET A 399 -8.48 5.31 10.93
N ALA A 400 -9.49 4.48 11.27
CA ALA A 400 -10.80 4.96 11.67
C ALA A 400 -10.80 5.62 13.05
N THR A 401 -11.38 6.80 13.14
CA THR A 401 -11.72 7.44 14.42
C THR A 401 -13.12 7.05 14.89
N LYS A 402 -13.98 6.62 13.95
CA LYS A 402 -15.37 6.22 14.18
C LYS A 402 -15.77 5.14 13.19
N SER A 403 -16.57 4.19 13.61
CA SER A 403 -17.14 3.16 12.73
C SER A 403 -18.67 3.22 12.76
N ILE A 404 -19.28 3.16 11.59
CA ILE A 404 -20.74 3.13 11.41
C ILE A 404 -21.10 1.79 10.80
N ARG A 405 -21.94 1.03 11.49
CA ARG A 405 -22.38 -0.28 11.03
C ARG A 405 -23.73 -0.20 10.33
N LEU A 406 -23.78 -0.66 9.08
CA LEU A 406 -25.00 -0.84 8.33
C LEU A 406 -25.56 -2.24 8.66
N ALA A 407 -26.70 -2.27 9.36
CA ALA A 407 -27.39 -3.51 9.65
C ALA A 407 -28.37 -3.82 8.50
N THR A 408 -28.32 -5.04 7.97
CA THR A 408 -29.36 -5.61 7.10
C THR A 408 -30.41 -6.26 7.97
N GLU A 409 -31.66 -6.28 7.52
CA GLU A 409 -32.72 -7.02 8.19
C GLU A 409 -32.42 -8.52 8.30
#